data_ca6e2ba2919bc492a85399b48edb2401
#
_entry.id   ca6e2ba2919bc492a85399b48edb2401
#
_cell.length_a   1.000
_cell.length_b   1.000
_cell.length_c   1.000
_cell.angle_alpha   90.00
_cell.angle_beta   90.00
_cell.angle_gamma   90.00
#
_symmetry.space_group_name_H-M   'P 1'
#
loop_
_entity.id
_entity.type
_entity.pdbx_description
1 polymer ?
#
loop_
_entity_poly.entity_id
_entity_poly.type
_entity_poly.pdbx_seq_one_letter_code
_entity_poly.pdbx_strand_id
1 'polypeptide(L)'
;MPQAVLRQPVRTRPVLCVALACALALCAVPARAEEDLAPQTTGLDAREGFRTGTAFFDAADVSGGVYLFRRDRRRYDVERGRYRTNLNHASLQANAEFVSGFAGGLLGFDFGVFGSHDLMNKGAVDHEMGFAPWGDPWHPDWNARSTDDGVSVYKAALKLRAGPAWAKAGYFQPTGPGVLGVNWSIMPGTYRGVNVGADVGGLSLAAAWADEYKSPWFVNMNRFRRNDGDTVPWLWSAGARYAFGNGLTLEAGYGASKGHLRNAHFKSGWKTRIGGDALTVGYHLYLMDDGDDSGTSENDNFDGLASLHFLFGRYERGPWTFRLEGTYVRAPMSGPQSQGQFAYRLTNLNGSSAGAYDVWWDARSDWNADNEKAAFAGVMRTLDDVLPAAGFAAGAGAAFGFDGRGYGTAERLKEWAFTCDLNYTRPSGPLEGAFVRLHYTEYRNGTGQPSWTAYRNAFQSERDLKLLIGIPF
;
A
#
# COMPACT_ATOMS: atom_id res chain seq x y z
N MET A 1 41.79 -14.27 -34.06
CA MET A 1 41.21 -12.98 -34.46
C MET A 1 39.83 -12.88 -33.79
N PRO A 2 39.61 -12.01 -32.84
CA PRO A 2 38.29 -11.82 -32.21
C PRO A 2 37.47 -10.81 -33.03
N GLN A 3 36.27 -11.22 -33.41
CA GLN A 3 35.30 -10.35 -34.07
C GLN A 3 34.73 -9.30 -33.09
N ALA A 4 34.85 -8.06 -33.48
CA ALA A 4 34.26 -6.93 -32.79
C ALA A 4 32.73 -6.92 -32.99
N VAL A 5 31.97 -7.07 -31.89
CA VAL A 5 30.51 -6.88 -31.90
C VAL A 5 30.21 -5.39 -31.90
N LEU A 6 29.78 -4.86 -33.00
CA LEU A 6 29.26 -3.50 -33.13
C LEU A 6 27.97 -3.34 -32.32
N ARG A 7 28.02 -2.55 -31.27
CA ARG A 7 26.83 -2.09 -30.49
C ARG A 7 26.04 -1.12 -31.36
N GLN A 8 24.85 -1.51 -31.77
CA GLN A 8 23.91 -0.57 -32.38
C GLN A 8 23.30 0.36 -31.28
N PRO A 9 23.13 1.66 -31.60
CA PRO A 9 22.53 2.60 -30.64
C PRO A 9 21.03 2.32 -30.50
N VAL A 10 20.58 2.22 -29.26
CA VAL A 10 19.16 2.10 -28.86
C VAL A 10 18.43 3.37 -29.31
N ARG A 11 17.50 3.24 -30.25
CA ARG A 11 16.65 4.36 -30.70
C ARG A 11 15.68 4.78 -29.62
N THR A 12 15.90 5.98 -29.06
CA THR A 12 15.16 6.63 -27.97
C THR A 12 13.89 7.36 -28.45
N ARG A 13 13.03 6.75 -29.28
CA ARG A 13 11.86 7.48 -29.82
C ARG A 13 10.56 7.47 -28.99
N PRO A 14 10.26 6.58 -28.02
CA PRO A 14 9.02 6.72 -27.24
C PRO A 14 9.11 7.66 -26.04
N VAL A 15 10.30 7.96 -25.54
CA VAL A 15 10.47 8.82 -24.35
C VAL A 15 10.07 10.27 -24.62
N LEU A 16 10.23 10.73 -25.85
CA LEU A 16 9.95 12.13 -26.22
C LEU A 16 8.45 12.47 -26.23
N CYS A 17 7.57 11.51 -26.54
CA CYS A 17 6.13 11.76 -26.56
C CYS A 17 5.51 11.83 -25.17
N VAL A 18 6.03 11.05 -24.20
CA VAL A 18 5.56 11.09 -22.81
C VAL A 18 6.09 12.34 -22.10
N ALA A 19 7.34 12.70 -22.36
CA ALA A 19 7.92 13.94 -21.82
C ALA A 19 7.22 15.19 -22.38
N LEU A 20 6.75 15.19 -23.60
CA LEU A 20 6.03 16.33 -24.20
C LEU A 20 4.61 16.47 -23.62
N ALA A 21 3.92 15.34 -23.30
CA ALA A 21 2.64 15.37 -22.61
C ALA A 21 2.75 15.87 -21.19
N CYS A 22 3.81 15.51 -20.46
CA CYS A 22 4.10 16.05 -19.13
C CYS A 22 4.55 17.52 -19.15
N ALA A 23 5.26 17.97 -20.19
CA ALA A 23 5.71 19.35 -20.30
C ALA A 23 4.57 20.33 -20.64
N LEU A 24 3.53 19.90 -21.35
CA LEU A 24 2.34 20.72 -21.66
C LEU A 24 1.41 20.90 -20.44
N ALA A 25 1.53 20.05 -19.42
CA ALA A 25 0.76 20.17 -18.17
C ALA A 25 1.34 21.19 -17.17
N LEU A 26 2.43 21.85 -17.50
CA LEU A 26 3.16 22.76 -16.58
C LEU A 26 2.61 24.17 -16.46
N CYS A 27 1.46 24.50 -17.04
CA CYS A 27 0.88 25.84 -16.94
C CYS A 27 -0.46 25.85 -16.24
N ALA A 28 -0.53 26.42 -15.06
CA ALA A 28 -1.54 27.06 -14.17
C ALA A 28 -2.66 26.25 -13.47
N VAL A 29 -2.92 26.40 -12.27
CA VAL A 29 -3.56 26.89 -11.01
C VAL A 29 -4.68 26.02 -10.34
N PRO A 30 -5.30 26.35 -9.16
CA PRO A 30 -5.18 25.61 -7.91
C PRO A 30 -6.34 24.62 -7.59
N ALA A 31 -6.06 23.76 -6.67
CA ALA A 31 -6.80 22.70 -6.24
C ALA A 31 -6.98 22.23 -4.84
N ARG A 32 -7.66 21.20 -4.58
CA ARG A 32 -7.64 20.44 -3.34
C ARG A 32 -6.71 19.23 -3.46
N ALA A 33 -5.83 19.07 -2.46
CA ALA A 33 -4.95 17.92 -2.37
C ALA A 33 -5.78 16.63 -2.30
N GLU A 34 -5.50 15.72 -3.20
CA GLU A 34 -5.99 14.35 -3.15
C GLU A 34 -5.30 13.63 -1.99
N GLU A 35 -6.07 13.06 -1.09
CA GLU A 35 -5.55 12.16 -0.06
C GLU A 35 -4.90 10.97 -0.75
N ASP A 36 -3.67 10.63 -0.34
CA ASP A 36 -2.98 9.44 -0.78
C ASP A 36 -3.88 8.22 -0.60
N LEU A 37 -3.83 7.27 -1.54
CA LEU A 37 -4.49 5.96 -1.46
C LEU A 37 -4.00 5.07 -0.29
N ALA A 38 -3.09 5.58 0.55
CA ALA A 38 -2.80 4.98 1.82
C ALA A 38 -3.99 5.20 2.76
N PRO A 39 -4.59 4.13 3.28
CA PRO A 39 -5.74 4.25 4.16
C PRO A 39 -5.32 5.02 5.39
N GLN A 40 -5.88 6.20 5.56
CA GLN A 40 -5.90 6.78 6.88
C GLN A 40 -6.82 5.90 7.71
N THR A 41 -6.26 5.12 8.61
CA THR A 41 -7.02 4.50 9.69
C THR A 41 -7.47 5.63 10.61
N THR A 42 -8.51 6.34 10.20
CA THR A 42 -9.22 7.23 11.10
C THR A 42 -9.84 6.36 12.19
N GLY A 43 -9.73 6.79 13.41
CA GLY A 43 -10.48 6.23 14.54
C GLY A 43 -11.94 6.08 14.15
N LEU A 44 -12.72 5.18 14.82
CA LEU A 44 -14.11 4.86 14.46
C LEU A 44 -14.67 5.86 13.45
N ASP A 45 -14.98 5.47 12.22
CA ASP A 45 -15.50 6.41 11.22
C ASP A 45 -16.67 7.18 11.84
N ALA A 46 -16.30 8.21 12.55
CA ALA A 46 -17.21 9.10 13.21
C ALA A 46 -17.43 10.24 12.23
N ARG A 47 -18.23 10.01 11.21
CA ARG A 47 -18.96 11.12 10.67
C ARG A 47 -19.83 11.66 11.79
N GLU A 48 -19.50 12.85 12.26
CA GLU A 48 -20.28 13.57 13.26
C GLU A 48 -21.71 13.74 12.75
N GLY A 49 -22.63 13.04 13.36
CA GLY A 49 -24.03 13.07 13.00
C GLY A 49 -24.89 12.34 14.02
N PHE A 50 -24.55 12.45 15.33
CA PHE A 50 -25.42 11.93 16.37
C PHE A 50 -26.74 12.69 16.41
N ARG A 51 -27.78 12.12 15.82
CA ARG A 51 -29.14 12.49 16.07
C ARG A 51 -29.81 11.47 16.98
N THR A 52 -30.53 11.98 17.96
CA THR A 52 -31.13 11.27 19.09
C THR A 52 -32.35 10.47 18.65
N GLY A 53 -32.51 9.25 19.12
CA GLY A 53 -33.70 8.42 19.02
C GLY A 53 -33.40 6.98 18.63
N THR A 54 -33.58 6.63 17.39
CA THR A 54 -33.27 5.31 16.82
C THR A 54 -31.89 5.31 16.15
N ALA A 55 -30.90 5.78 16.85
CA ALA A 55 -29.56 6.12 16.36
C ALA A 55 -28.84 4.99 15.57
N PHE A 56 -29.33 3.77 15.61
CA PHE A 56 -28.75 2.67 14.85
C PHE A 56 -28.91 2.84 13.35
N PHE A 57 -30.12 3.19 12.88
CA PHE A 57 -30.40 3.41 11.45
C PHE A 57 -30.30 4.88 11.03
N ASP A 58 -30.73 5.81 11.91
CA ASP A 58 -30.77 7.23 11.58
C ASP A 58 -29.37 7.85 11.42
N ALA A 59 -28.38 7.26 12.09
CA ALA A 59 -26.97 7.62 11.96
C ALA A 59 -26.19 6.57 11.14
N ALA A 60 -26.87 5.71 10.40
CA ALA A 60 -26.20 4.75 9.53
C ALA A 60 -25.74 5.43 8.23
N ASP A 61 -24.58 5.01 7.75
CA ASP A 61 -24.06 5.34 6.44
C ASP A 61 -24.18 4.13 5.51
N VAL A 62 -24.67 4.34 4.31
CA VAL A 62 -24.67 3.35 3.23
C VAL A 62 -23.88 3.93 2.10
N SER A 63 -22.81 3.28 1.74
CA SER A 63 -21.89 3.72 0.69
C SER A 63 -21.46 2.56 -0.18
N GLY A 64 -20.90 2.88 -1.32
CA GLY A 64 -20.40 1.90 -2.24
C GLY A 64 -19.84 2.53 -3.50
N GLY A 65 -19.56 1.68 -4.48
CA GLY A 65 -19.08 2.16 -5.76
C GLY A 65 -19.00 1.05 -6.80
N VAL A 66 -18.88 1.48 -8.05
CA VAL A 66 -18.60 0.62 -9.20
C VAL A 66 -17.29 1.07 -9.81
N TYR A 67 -16.41 0.14 -10.12
CA TYR A 67 -15.05 0.43 -10.56
C TYR A 67 -14.70 -0.39 -11.80
N LEU A 68 -14.07 0.25 -12.76
CA LEU A 68 -13.38 -0.40 -13.86
C LEU A 68 -11.88 -0.25 -13.64
N PHE A 69 -11.18 -1.35 -13.48
CA PHE A 69 -9.73 -1.36 -13.33
C PHE A 69 -9.09 -2.05 -14.53
N ARG A 70 -8.14 -1.40 -15.15
CA ARG A 70 -7.32 -1.95 -16.24
C ARG A 70 -5.84 -1.76 -15.95
N ARG A 71 -5.04 -2.79 -16.25
CA ARG A 71 -3.58 -2.77 -16.11
C ARG A 71 -2.90 -3.41 -17.30
N ASP A 72 -1.89 -2.74 -17.89
CA ASP A 72 -0.97 -3.28 -18.90
C ASP A 72 0.45 -3.19 -18.34
N ARG A 73 1.03 -4.34 -17.99
CA ARG A 73 2.39 -4.43 -17.48
C ARG A 73 3.26 -5.22 -18.45
N ARG A 74 4.39 -4.63 -18.81
CA ARG A 74 5.40 -5.24 -19.64
C ARG A 74 6.69 -5.39 -18.88
N ARG A 75 7.23 -6.60 -18.85
CA ARG A 75 8.46 -6.96 -18.18
C ARG A 75 9.56 -7.18 -19.17
N TYR A 76 10.78 -6.76 -18.86
CA TYR A 76 11.94 -6.98 -19.71
C TYR A 76 12.36 -8.45 -19.63
N ASP A 77 12.35 -9.11 -20.78
CA ASP A 77 12.85 -10.48 -20.94
C ASP A 77 14.35 -10.41 -21.26
N VAL A 78 15.17 -10.78 -20.29
CA VAL A 78 16.64 -10.68 -20.37
C VAL A 78 17.19 -11.57 -21.48
N GLU A 79 16.65 -12.81 -21.62
CA GLU A 79 17.11 -13.75 -22.63
C GLU A 79 16.86 -13.26 -24.06
N ARG A 80 15.74 -12.57 -24.25
CA ARG A 80 15.32 -12.06 -25.56
C ARG A 80 15.67 -10.60 -25.80
N GLY A 81 16.21 -9.91 -24.80
CA GLY A 81 16.62 -8.52 -24.89
C GLY A 81 15.48 -7.54 -25.22
N ARG A 82 14.23 -7.85 -24.83
CA ARG A 82 13.05 -7.04 -25.17
C ARG A 82 11.95 -7.10 -24.11
N TYR A 83 11.11 -6.08 -24.09
CA TYR A 83 9.89 -6.07 -23.28
C TYR A 83 8.85 -7.03 -23.84
N ARG A 84 8.21 -7.79 -22.94
CA ARG A 84 7.10 -8.68 -23.24
C ARG A 84 5.93 -8.35 -22.33
N THR A 85 4.72 -8.64 -22.78
CA THR A 85 3.52 -8.58 -21.95
C THR A 85 3.70 -9.53 -20.76
N ASN A 86 3.70 -8.98 -19.56
CA ASN A 86 3.62 -9.74 -18.33
C ASN A 86 2.14 -9.96 -17.99
N LEU A 87 1.35 -8.89 -17.99
CA LEU A 87 -0.10 -8.97 -17.84
C LEU A 87 -0.79 -7.86 -18.65
N ASN A 88 -2.02 -8.12 -19.04
CA ASN A 88 -2.92 -7.14 -19.65
C ASN A 88 -4.34 -7.54 -19.21
N HIS A 89 -4.80 -6.96 -18.12
CA HIS A 89 -6.03 -7.32 -17.45
C HIS A 89 -7.02 -6.16 -17.43
N ALA A 90 -8.30 -6.48 -17.36
CA ALA A 90 -9.35 -5.54 -17.03
C ALA A 90 -10.41 -6.25 -16.18
N SER A 91 -10.87 -5.63 -15.10
CA SER A 91 -11.93 -6.13 -14.22
C SER A 91 -12.97 -5.06 -13.94
N LEU A 92 -14.19 -5.50 -13.77
CA LEU A 92 -15.29 -4.71 -13.22
C LEU A 92 -15.48 -5.13 -11.76
N GLN A 93 -15.48 -4.15 -10.86
CA GLN A 93 -15.65 -4.39 -9.44
C GLN A 93 -16.75 -3.50 -8.88
N ALA A 94 -17.41 -3.97 -7.83
CA ALA A 94 -18.42 -3.20 -7.12
C ALA A 94 -18.40 -3.54 -5.63
N ASN A 95 -18.66 -2.55 -4.78
CA ASN A 95 -18.83 -2.77 -3.36
C ASN A 95 -20.08 -2.09 -2.83
N ALA A 96 -20.56 -2.58 -1.69
CA ALA A 96 -21.56 -1.93 -0.86
C ALA A 96 -21.17 -2.11 0.62
N GLU A 97 -21.33 -1.03 1.38
CA GLU A 97 -20.99 -0.96 2.79
C GLU A 97 -22.14 -0.34 3.58
N PHE A 98 -22.42 -0.92 4.74
CA PHE A 98 -23.34 -0.41 5.75
C PHE A 98 -22.58 -0.21 7.05
N VAL A 99 -22.54 1.02 7.54
CA VAL A 99 -21.93 1.39 8.83
C VAL A 99 -23.05 1.92 9.71
N SER A 100 -23.50 1.13 10.70
CA SER A 100 -24.58 1.54 11.57
C SER A 100 -24.18 2.68 12.51
N GLY A 101 -25.13 3.45 12.98
CA GLY A 101 -25.00 4.19 14.23
C GLY A 101 -24.93 3.24 15.45
N PHE A 102 -25.12 3.81 16.66
CA PHE A 102 -25.05 3.06 17.92
C PHE A 102 -26.42 3.02 18.61
N ALA A 103 -27.04 1.84 18.70
CA ALA A 103 -28.23 1.62 19.48
C ALA A 103 -27.94 1.91 20.96
N GLY A 104 -28.76 2.79 21.56
CA GLY A 104 -28.56 3.25 22.92
C GLY A 104 -27.21 3.94 23.19
N GLY A 105 -26.53 4.41 22.14
CA GLY A 105 -25.20 4.99 22.22
C GLY A 105 -24.08 3.96 22.46
N LEU A 106 -24.38 2.67 22.49
CA LEU A 106 -23.48 1.61 22.94
C LEU A 106 -23.13 0.60 21.85
N LEU A 107 -24.13 0.06 21.11
CA LEU A 107 -23.97 -1.10 20.22
C LEU A 107 -24.21 -0.72 18.77
N GLY A 108 -23.27 -1.07 17.89
CA GLY A 108 -23.39 -0.90 16.45
C GLY A 108 -22.89 -2.12 15.68
N PHE A 109 -23.02 -2.06 14.35
CA PHE A 109 -22.62 -3.12 13.44
C PHE A 109 -22.16 -2.54 12.11
N ASP A 110 -21.07 -3.07 11.58
CA ASP A 110 -20.56 -2.73 10.26
C ASP A 110 -20.61 -3.95 9.36
N PHE A 111 -21.04 -3.77 8.11
CA PHE A 111 -21.06 -4.82 7.10
C PHE A 111 -20.63 -4.27 5.75
N GLY A 112 -19.80 -5.02 5.03
CA GLY A 112 -19.32 -4.64 3.71
C GLY A 112 -19.01 -5.84 2.84
N VAL A 113 -19.44 -5.76 1.59
CA VAL A 113 -19.19 -6.78 0.56
C VAL A 113 -18.62 -6.14 -0.68
N PHE A 114 -17.81 -6.86 -1.43
CA PHE A 114 -17.42 -6.48 -2.77
C PHE A 114 -17.38 -7.68 -3.71
N GLY A 115 -17.61 -7.40 -4.99
CA GLY A 115 -17.51 -8.37 -6.07
C GLY A 115 -16.50 -7.94 -7.12
N SER A 116 -15.95 -8.90 -7.83
CA SER A 116 -15.07 -8.71 -8.97
C SER A 116 -15.47 -9.62 -10.11
N HIS A 117 -15.46 -9.09 -11.33
CA HIS A 117 -15.70 -9.81 -12.57
C HIS A 117 -14.62 -9.49 -13.60
N ASP A 118 -13.98 -10.51 -14.14
CA ASP A 118 -12.95 -10.38 -15.15
C ASP A 118 -13.54 -10.06 -16.53
N LEU A 119 -13.16 -8.93 -17.09
CA LEU A 119 -13.52 -8.54 -18.46
C LEU A 119 -12.46 -9.01 -19.46
N MET A 120 -11.21 -9.02 -19.05
CA MET A 120 -10.08 -9.42 -19.89
C MET A 120 -8.92 -9.86 -19.01
N ASN A 121 -8.35 -11.02 -19.34
CA ASN A 121 -7.25 -11.59 -18.58
C ASN A 121 -6.22 -12.21 -19.55
N LYS A 122 -5.05 -11.58 -19.69
CA LYS A 122 -3.97 -12.04 -20.54
C LYS A 122 -2.62 -11.91 -19.83
N GLY A 123 -1.82 -12.98 -19.91
CA GLY A 123 -0.49 -13.03 -19.32
C GLY A 123 -0.48 -13.69 -17.94
N ALA A 124 0.35 -13.20 -17.03
CA ALA A 124 0.41 -13.69 -15.66
C ALA A 124 -0.83 -13.25 -14.86
N VAL A 125 -1.14 -13.96 -13.80
CA VAL A 125 -2.17 -13.56 -12.85
C VAL A 125 -1.73 -12.28 -12.14
N ASP A 126 -2.61 -11.31 -12.07
CA ASP A 126 -2.49 -10.15 -11.20
C ASP A 126 -3.67 -10.09 -10.25
N HIS A 127 -3.45 -10.53 -9.03
CA HIS A 127 -4.46 -10.57 -7.99
C HIS A 127 -4.86 -9.18 -7.45
N GLU A 128 -4.19 -8.11 -7.84
CA GLU A 128 -4.69 -6.76 -7.54
C GLU A 128 -5.99 -6.43 -8.29
N MET A 129 -6.30 -7.18 -9.36
CA MET A 129 -7.41 -6.88 -10.27
C MET A 129 -8.61 -7.81 -10.14
N GLY A 130 -8.52 -8.87 -9.34
CA GLY A 130 -9.57 -9.84 -9.19
C GLY A 130 -9.26 -10.80 -8.05
N PHE A 131 -10.06 -11.84 -7.89
CA PHE A 131 -9.79 -12.86 -6.89
C PHE A 131 -8.76 -13.86 -7.40
N ALA A 132 -7.86 -14.28 -6.50
CA ALA A 132 -6.97 -15.38 -6.80
C ALA A 132 -7.76 -16.67 -7.01
N PRO A 133 -7.46 -17.48 -8.04
CA PRO A 133 -8.24 -18.65 -8.41
C PRO A 133 -8.12 -19.82 -7.41
N TRP A 134 -7.27 -19.68 -6.41
CA TRP A 134 -7.10 -20.64 -5.31
C TRP A 134 -7.72 -20.06 -4.04
N GLY A 135 -8.60 -20.82 -3.42
CA GLY A 135 -9.18 -20.46 -2.12
C GLY A 135 -8.18 -20.50 -0.98
N ASP A 136 -7.06 -21.20 -1.15
CA ASP A 136 -5.93 -21.31 -0.23
C ASP A 136 -4.70 -20.59 -0.85
N PRO A 137 -4.12 -19.59 -0.18
CA PRO A 137 -2.91 -18.93 -0.63
C PRO A 137 -1.68 -19.84 -0.78
N TRP A 138 -1.76 -21.06 -0.31
CA TRP A 138 -0.73 -22.10 -0.42
C TRP A 138 -0.94 -23.06 -1.59
N HIS A 139 -1.95 -22.83 -2.39
CA HIS A 139 -2.20 -23.70 -3.53
C HIS A 139 -1.00 -23.65 -4.50
N PRO A 140 -0.48 -24.81 -4.96
CA PRO A 140 0.68 -24.86 -5.86
C PRO A 140 0.46 -24.19 -7.21
N ASP A 141 -0.79 -23.89 -7.56
CA ASP A 141 -1.15 -23.21 -8.82
C ASP A 141 -1.04 -21.69 -8.77
N TRP A 142 -0.09 -21.16 -7.98
CA TRP A 142 0.30 -19.74 -8.05
C TRP A 142 0.63 -19.26 -9.47
N ASN A 143 0.82 -20.21 -10.38
CA ASN A 143 0.98 -20.00 -11.81
C ASN A 143 -0.32 -20.00 -12.61
N ALA A 144 -1.48 -20.06 -11.96
CA ALA A 144 -2.76 -19.93 -12.65
C ALA A 144 -2.78 -18.66 -13.51
N ARG A 145 -3.39 -18.75 -14.69
CA ARG A 145 -3.32 -17.70 -15.71
C ARG A 145 -4.53 -16.78 -15.72
N SER A 146 -5.47 -16.98 -14.79
CA SER A 146 -6.69 -16.20 -14.68
C SER A 146 -7.01 -15.90 -13.23
N THR A 147 -7.72 -14.82 -12.98
CA THR A 147 -8.40 -14.54 -11.72
C THR A 147 -9.81 -15.10 -11.80
N ASP A 148 -10.44 -15.32 -10.64
CA ASP A 148 -11.82 -15.81 -10.56
C ASP A 148 -12.79 -14.64 -10.33
N ASP A 149 -13.98 -14.77 -10.89
CA ASP A 149 -15.13 -13.98 -10.53
C ASP A 149 -15.63 -14.38 -9.14
N GLY A 150 -16.14 -13.42 -8.38
CA GLY A 150 -16.65 -13.76 -7.06
C GLY A 150 -17.14 -12.58 -6.26
N VAL A 151 -17.59 -12.91 -5.05
CA VAL A 151 -18.03 -11.94 -4.03
C VAL A 151 -17.36 -12.26 -2.71
N SER A 152 -16.90 -11.25 -1.99
CA SER A 152 -16.19 -11.39 -0.73
C SER A 152 -16.74 -10.41 0.32
N VAL A 153 -16.93 -10.91 1.55
CA VAL A 153 -17.24 -10.05 2.71
C VAL A 153 -15.95 -9.50 3.27
N TYR A 154 -15.75 -8.19 3.23
CA TYR A 154 -14.53 -7.55 3.75
C TYR A 154 -14.74 -6.82 5.08
N LYS A 155 -15.99 -6.66 5.53
CA LYS A 155 -16.34 -6.08 6.82
C LYS A 155 -17.56 -6.82 7.36
N ALA A 156 -17.50 -7.30 8.59
CA ALA A 156 -18.63 -7.86 9.34
C ALA A 156 -18.27 -7.83 10.81
N ALA A 157 -18.50 -6.70 11.48
CA ALA A 157 -18.05 -6.48 12.85
C ALA A 157 -19.13 -5.89 13.73
N LEU A 158 -19.32 -6.47 14.90
CA LEU A 158 -19.98 -5.79 16.02
C LEU A 158 -19.04 -4.70 16.55
N LYS A 159 -19.62 -3.55 16.87
CA LYS A 159 -18.89 -2.45 17.50
C LYS A 159 -19.58 -1.98 18.76
N LEU A 160 -18.77 -1.70 19.78
CA LEU A 160 -19.19 -1.18 21.08
C LEU A 160 -18.53 0.18 21.33
N ARG A 161 -19.24 1.05 22.00
CA ARG A 161 -18.73 2.35 22.43
C ARG A 161 -19.19 2.63 23.88
N ALA A 162 -18.26 3.05 24.75
CA ALA A 162 -18.55 3.44 26.11
C ALA A 162 -17.67 4.64 26.50
N GLY A 163 -18.25 5.85 26.43
CA GLY A 163 -17.47 7.07 26.61
C GLY A 163 -16.35 7.18 25.57
N PRO A 164 -15.09 7.35 26.01
CA PRO A 164 -13.94 7.42 25.09
C PRO A 164 -13.48 6.06 24.56
N ALA A 165 -13.93 4.96 25.18
CA ALA A 165 -13.51 3.61 24.81
C ALA A 165 -14.42 3.00 23.74
N TRP A 166 -13.81 2.17 22.89
CA TRP A 166 -14.48 1.47 21.82
C TRP A 166 -13.92 0.05 21.61
N ALA A 167 -14.71 -0.80 21.00
CA ALA A 167 -14.29 -2.14 20.58
C ALA A 167 -14.96 -2.52 19.26
N LYS A 168 -14.27 -3.35 18.45
CA LYS A 168 -14.81 -4.04 17.27
C LYS A 168 -14.49 -5.52 17.40
N ALA A 169 -15.41 -6.40 17.01
CA ALA A 169 -15.20 -7.84 16.98
C ALA A 169 -15.83 -8.46 15.75
N GLY A 170 -15.10 -9.31 15.04
CA GLY A 170 -15.52 -9.97 13.80
C GLY A 170 -14.52 -9.71 12.66
N TYR A 171 -15.00 -9.36 11.47
CA TYR A 171 -14.18 -9.00 10.31
C TYR A 171 -13.99 -7.48 10.28
N PHE A 172 -12.76 -7.04 10.49
CA PHE A 172 -12.44 -5.62 10.64
C PHE A 172 -11.11 -5.24 9.97
N GLN A 173 -10.97 -3.96 9.67
CA GLN A 173 -9.69 -3.29 9.43
C GLN A 173 -9.21 -2.71 10.76
N PRO A 174 -7.91 -2.84 11.12
CA PRO A 174 -7.37 -2.26 12.34
C PRO A 174 -7.62 -0.75 12.41
N THR A 175 -8.02 -0.30 13.58
CA THR A 175 -8.31 1.11 13.88
C THR A 175 -7.41 1.57 15.02
N GLY A 176 -6.93 2.82 14.95
CA GLY A 176 -6.03 3.39 15.96
C GLY A 176 -4.56 3.00 15.78
N PRO A 177 -3.68 3.47 16.70
CA PRO A 177 -2.25 3.23 16.62
C PRO A 177 -1.88 1.75 16.83
N GLY A 178 -0.82 1.30 16.15
CA GLY A 178 -0.32 -0.07 16.27
C GLY A 178 0.38 -0.52 14.99
N VAL A 179 0.95 -1.72 15.01
CA VAL A 179 1.78 -2.23 13.92
C VAL A 179 1.00 -2.97 12.83
N LEU A 180 -0.29 -3.19 13.00
CA LEU A 180 -1.11 -3.84 11.98
C LEU A 180 -1.69 -2.82 11.00
N GLY A 181 -1.55 -3.10 9.72
CA GLY A 181 -2.21 -2.44 8.61
C GLY A 181 -2.98 -3.45 7.76
N VAL A 182 -3.42 -3.05 6.59
CA VAL A 182 -4.07 -3.94 5.61
C VAL A 182 -3.45 -3.75 4.24
N ASN A 183 -3.47 -4.79 3.42
CA ASN A 183 -3.19 -4.67 2.00
C ASN A 183 -4.39 -4.00 1.33
N TRP A 184 -4.11 -3.23 0.29
CA TRP A 184 -5.12 -2.58 -0.52
C TRP A 184 -5.07 -3.04 -1.98
N SER A 185 -6.24 -3.19 -2.54
CA SER A 185 -6.54 -3.13 -3.95
C SER A 185 -7.62 -2.05 -4.13
N ILE A 186 -8.73 -2.32 -4.79
CA ILE A 186 -9.93 -1.45 -4.73
C ILE A 186 -10.52 -1.47 -3.31
N MET A 187 -10.52 -2.66 -2.64
CA MET A 187 -11.00 -2.84 -1.27
C MET A 187 -9.85 -3.23 -0.34
N PRO A 188 -10.00 -3.02 0.97
CA PRO A 188 -9.00 -3.39 1.95
C PRO A 188 -9.00 -4.89 2.26
N GLY A 189 -7.86 -5.39 2.71
CA GLY A 189 -7.77 -6.66 3.41
C GLY A 189 -8.50 -6.63 4.76
N THR A 190 -8.67 -7.80 5.38
CA THR A 190 -9.56 -7.98 6.52
C THR A 190 -8.95 -8.94 7.53
N TYR A 191 -8.96 -8.58 8.82
CA TYR A 191 -8.65 -9.47 9.93
C TYR A 191 -9.92 -10.07 10.53
N ARG A 192 -9.82 -11.31 11.05
CA ARG A 192 -10.79 -11.87 11.99
C ARG A 192 -10.24 -11.77 13.40
N GLY A 193 -11.00 -11.17 14.32
CA GLY A 193 -10.54 -11.02 15.70
C GLY A 193 -11.23 -9.88 16.44
N VAL A 194 -10.46 -9.18 17.26
CA VAL A 194 -10.93 -8.06 18.11
C VAL A 194 -9.96 -6.88 18.01
N ASN A 195 -10.51 -5.68 17.93
CA ASN A 195 -9.77 -4.42 18.02
C ASN A 195 -10.44 -3.53 19.06
N VAL A 196 -9.67 -3.03 19.99
CA VAL A 196 -10.15 -2.15 21.08
C VAL A 196 -9.30 -0.89 21.14
N GLY A 197 -9.87 0.18 21.66
CA GLY A 197 -9.12 1.42 21.84
C GLY A 197 -9.85 2.42 22.70
N ALA A 198 -9.18 3.55 22.93
CA ALA A 198 -9.74 4.70 23.62
C ALA A 198 -9.07 6.00 23.12
N ASP A 199 -9.88 7.06 23.01
CA ASP A 199 -9.45 8.40 22.63
C ASP A 199 -9.76 9.38 23.76
N VAL A 200 -8.71 9.98 24.36
CA VAL A 200 -8.83 10.90 25.50
C VAL A 200 -7.97 12.14 25.24
N GLY A 201 -8.61 13.25 24.95
CA GLY A 201 -7.90 14.47 24.55
C GLY A 201 -7.07 14.23 23.31
N GLY A 202 -5.75 14.51 23.38
CA GLY A 202 -4.82 14.24 22.28
C GLY A 202 -4.25 12.81 22.24
N LEU A 203 -4.61 11.95 23.21
CA LEU A 203 -4.10 10.58 23.33
C LEU A 203 -5.06 9.58 22.69
N SER A 204 -4.57 8.79 21.75
CA SER A 204 -5.25 7.60 21.21
C SER A 204 -4.47 6.35 21.62
N LEU A 205 -5.18 5.36 22.13
CA LEU A 205 -4.67 4.03 22.45
C LEU A 205 -5.43 2.99 21.67
N ALA A 206 -4.75 1.96 21.16
CA ALA A 206 -5.42 0.83 20.53
C ALA A 206 -4.65 -0.47 20.75
N ALA A 207 -5.40 -1.58 20.71
CA ALA A 207 -4.85 -2.92 20.66
C ALA A 207 -5.73 -3.80 19.75
N ALA A 208 -5.12 -4.72 19.03
CA ALA A 208 -5.80 -5.69 18.17
C ALA A 208 -5.24 -7.09 18.41
N TRP A 209 -6.10 -8.08 18.30
CA TRP A 209 -5.77 -9.49 18.25
C TRP A 209 -6.52 -10.15 17.09
N ALA A 210 -5.83 -11.02 16.35
CA ALA A 210 -6.41 -11.71 15.22
C ALA A 210 -5.86 -13.14 15.07
N ASP A 211 -6.66 -14.04 14.50
CA ASP A 211 -6.28 -15.41 14.21
C ASP A 211 -6.36 -15.77 12.71
N GLU A 212 -6.94 -14.91 11.90
CA GLU A 212 -6.99 -15.04 10.44
C GLU A 212 -6.91 -13.68 9.76
N TYR A 213 -6.48 -13.73 8.50
CA TYR A 213 -6.42 -12.56 7.60
C TYR A 213 -6.86 -12.95 6.20
N LYS A 214 -7.42 -12.00 5.52
CA LYS A 214 -7.75 -12.08 4.11
C LYS A 214 -7.22 -10.84 3.39
N SER A 215 -6.29 -11.02 2.47
CA SER A 215 -5.93 -9.97 1.51
C SER A 215 -7.13 -9.68 0.59
N PRO A 216 -7.22 -8.48 -0.01
CA PRO A 216 -8.38 -8.09 -0.81
C PRO A 216 -8.63 -8.98 -2.03
N TRP A 217 -7.62 -9.72 -2.47
CA TRP A 217 -7.68 -10.67 -3.59
C TRP A 217 -8.01 -12.11 -3.19
N PHE A 218 -8.45 -12.37 -1.95
CA PHE A 218 -8.97 -13.66 -1.53
C PHE A 218 -10.44 -13.58 -1.16
N VAL A 219 -11.20 -14.59 -1.56
CA VAL A 219 -12.62 -14.72 -1.19
C VAL A 219 -12.76 -15.10 0.28
N ASN A 220 -11.90 -16.00 0.76
CA ASN A 220 -12.00 -16.60 2.08
C ASN A 220 -10.94 -16.09 3.06
N MET A 221 -11.25 -16.13 4.35
CA MET A 221 -10.28 -15.94 5.42
C MET A 221 -9.26 -17.07 5.44
N ASN A 222 -8.00 -16.73 5.76
CA ASN A 222 -6.90 -17.68 5.81
C ASN A 222 -6.15 -17.54 7.12
N ARG A 223 -5.68 -18.67 7.66
CA ARG A 223 -4.81 -18.68 8.83
C ARG A 223 -3.46 -18.10 8.48
N PHE A 224 -2.86 -17.44 9.44
CA PHE A 224 -1.48 -16.97 9.31
C PHE A 224 -0.50 -18.12 9.19
N ARG A 225 0.59 -17.90 8.46
CA ARG A 225 1.64 -18.91 8.24
C ARG A 225 3.03 -18.29 8.27
N ARG A 226 4.02 -19.12 8.60
CA ARG A 226 5.44 -18.86 8.40
C ARG A 226 5.85 -19.20 6.96
N ASN A 227 7.11 -18.92 6.58
CA ASN A 227 7.63 -19.23 5.24
C ASN A 227 7.66 -20.73 4.92
N ASP A 228 7.88 -21.59 5.94
CA ASP A 228 7.84 -23.05 5.81
C ASP A 228 6.44 -23.65 5.68
N GLY A 229 5.41 -22.84 5.80
CA GLY A 229 4.02 -23.26 5.70
C GLY A 229 3.35 -23.56 7.03
N ASP A 230 4.06 -23.59 8.12
CA ASP A 230 3.50 -23.83 9.44
C ASP A 230 2.55 -22.73 9.88
N THR A 231 1.48 -23.13 10.55
CA THR A 231 0.45 -22.20 11.02
C THR A 231 0.95 -21.34 12.19
N VAL A 232 0.77 -20.03 12.07
CA VAL A 232 0.84 -19.08 13.18
C VAL A 232 -0.55 -18.93 13.77
N PRO A 233 -0.81 -19.35 15.01
CA PRO A 233 -2.17 -19.45 15.54
C PRO A 233 -2.84 -18.09 15.77
N TRP A 234 -2.07 -17.04 16.05
CA TRP A 234 -2.56 -15.68 16.26
C TRP A 234 -1.44 -14.66 16.21
N LEU A 235 -1.84 -13.43 16.02
CA LEU A 235 -0.98 -12.25 16.19
C LEU A 235 -1.72 -11.19 17.00
N TRP A 236 -0.97 -10.21 17.53
CA TRP A 236 -1.50 -9.07 18.22
C TRP A 236 -0.67 -7.82 17.95
N SER A 237 -1.28 -6.67 18.22
CA SER A 237 -0.66 -5.36 18.12
C SER A 237 -1.21 -4.45 19.21
N ALA A 238 -0.39 -3.54 19.72
CA ALA A 238 -0.84 -2.44 20.57
C ALA A 238 -0.03 -1.19 20.22
N GLY A 239 -0.64 -0.01 20.43
CA GLY A 239 0.02 1.25 20.17
C GLY A 239 -0.60 2.42 20.92
N ALA A 240 0.16 3.50 20.94
CA ALA A 240 -0.24 4.79 21.49
C ALA A 240 0.17 5.90 20.53
N ARG A 241 -0.71 6.88 20.33
CA ARG A 241 -0.48 8.11 19.54
C ARG A 241 -0.87 9.31 20.38
N TYR A 242 -0.04 10.34 20.36
CA TYR A 242 -0.36 11.61 20.99
C TYR A 242 -0.23 12.75 19.97
N ALA A 243 -1.32 13.49 19.79
CA ALA A 243 -1.38 14.70 18.97
C ALA A 243 -1.25 15.93 19.85
N PHE A 244 -0.17 16.68 19.68
CA PHE A 244 0.09 17.93 20.40
C PHE A 244 -0.63 19.10 19.71
N GLY A 245 -1.06 20.09 20.50
CA GLY A 245 -1.75 21.27 19.98
C GLY A 245 -0.93 22.16 19.02
N ASN A 246 0.38 21.91 18.88
CA ASN A 246 1.29 22.63 17.98
C ASN A 246 1.51 21.91 16.61
N GLY A 247 0.71 20.91 16.29
CA GLY A 247 0.80 20.14 15.05
C GLY A 247 1.78 18.96 15.06
N LEU A 248 2.52 18.75 16.16
CA LEU A 248 3.35 17.57 16.35
C LEU A 248 2.47 16.37 16.70
N THR A 249 2.75 15.22 16.10
CA THR A 249 2.16 13.92 16.46
C THR A 249 3.29 12.92 16.68
N LEU A 250 3.19 12.15 17.75
CA LEU A 250 4.09 11.03 18.04
C LEU A 250 3.26 9.75 18.14
N GLU A 251 3.78 8.66 17.61
CA GLU A 251 3.17 7.34 17.72
C GLU A 251 4.22 6.29 18.02
N ALA A 252 3.88 5.33 18.87
CA ALA A 252 4.64 4.11 19.09
C ALA A 252 3.71 2.90 19.01
N GLY A 253 4.17 1.86 18.34
CA GLY A 253 3.45 0.60 18.22
C GLY A 253 4.38 -0.58 18.42
N TYR A 254 3.81 -1.68 18.95
CA TYR A 254 4.47 -2.96 19.06
C TYR A 254 3.47 -4.09 18.80
N GLY A 255 3.95 -5.18 18.20
CA GLY A 255 3.13 -6.37 17.95
C GLY A 255 3.99 -7.60 17.68
N ALA A 256 3.37 -8.75 17.78
CA ALA A 256 4.03 -10.02 17.58
C ALA A 256 3.07 -11.07 17.02
N SER A 257 3.60 -11.98 16.22
CA SER A 257 2.98 -13.24 15.87
C SER A 257 3.54 -14.37 16.73
N LYS A 258 2.68 -15.33 17.07
CA LYS A 258 3.04 -16.42 18.00
C LYS A 258 4.18 -17.27 17.43
N GLY A 259 5.34 -17.19 18.09
CA GLY A 259 6.50 -18.01 17.78
C GLY A 259 7.15 -17.71 16.42
N HIS A 260 7.01 -16.47 15.90
CA HIS A 260 7.56 -16.08 14.61
C HIS A 260 8.15 -14.66 14.68
N LEU A 261 7.44 -13.63 14.24
CA LEU A 261 7.98 -12.28 14.07
C LEU A 261 7.51 -11.32 15.17
N ARG A 262 8.32 -10.32 15.47
CA ARG A 262 8.00 -9.18 16.32
C ARG A 262 8.28 -7.91 15.53
N ASN A 263 7.39 -6.94 15.67
CA ASN A 263 7.50 -5.66 14.97
C ASN A 263 7.29 -4.52 15.98
N ALA A 264 8.07 -3.46 15.84
CA ALA A 264 7.86 -2.21 16.54
C ALA A 264 8.00 -1.04 15.59
N HIS A 265 7.32 0.06 15.89
CA HIS A 265 7.61 1.30 15.20
C HIS A 265 7.55 2.50 16.14
N PHE A 266 8.29 3.54 15.77
CA PHE A 266 8.14 4.88 16.27
C PHE A 266 7.92 5.81 15.09
N LYS A 267 6.86 6.62 15.14
CA LYS A 267 6.53 7.60 14.11
C LYS A 267 6.42 8.99 14.71
N SER A 268 6.98 9.97 14.03
CA SER A 268 6.81 11.38 14.35
C SER A 268 6.40 12.14 13.08
N GLY A 269 5.45 13.06 13.22
CA GLY A 269 5.02 13.95 12.14
C GLY A 269 4.75 15.35 12.69
N TRP A 270 5.14 16.36 11.95
CA TRP A 270 4.88 17.74 12.32
C TRP A 270 4.24 18.46 11.15
N LYS A 271 3.00 18.93 11.36
CA LYS A 271 2.24 19.75 10.41
C LYS A 271 2.35 21.21 10.83
N THR A 272 2.85 22.06 9.95
CA THR A 272 3.06 23.48 10.21
C THR A 272 2.80 24.32 8.95
N ARG A 273 3.00 25.63 9.04
CA ARG A 273 2.92 26.56 7.89
C ARG A 273 4.18 27.37 7.79
N ILE A 274 4.64 27.59 6.56
CA ILE A 274 5.74 28.50 6.23
C ILE A 274 5.24 29.52 5.22
N GLY A 275 5.23 30.81 5.60
CA GLY A 275 4.72 31.88 4.73
C GLY A 275 3.25 31.72 4.31
N GLY A 276 2.46 30.95 5.08
CA GLY A 276 1.06 30.65 4.78
C GLY A 276 0.85 29.28 4.10
N ASP A 277 1.86 28.72 3.49
CA ASP A 277 1.84 27.42 2.81
C ASP A 277 1.95 26.26 3.81
N ALA A 278 1.32 25.12 3.53
CA ALA A 278 1.35 23.98 4.44
C ALA A 278 2.64 23.17 4.25
N LEU A 279 3.25 22.78 5.38
CA LEU A 279 4.38 21.87 5.42
C LEU A 279 4.10 20.73 6.40
N THR A 280 4.30 19.51 5.94
CA THR A 280 4.34 18.32 6.79
C THR A 280 5.72 17.69 6.67
N VAL A 281 6.38 17.43 7.78
CA VAL A 281 7.64 16.67 7.82
C VAL A 281 7.54 15.60 8.88
N GLY A 282 8.26 14.52 8.71
CA GLY A 282 8.26 13.47 9.72
C GLY A 282 9.38 12.46 9.53
N TYR A 283 9.54 11.66 10.57
CA TYR A 283 10.49 10.58 10.62
C TYR A 283 9.84 9.36 11.24
N HIS A 284 9.95 8.20 10.57
CA HIS A 284 9.49 6.92 11.07
C HIS A 284 10.66 5.95 11.18
N LEU A 285 10.67 5.21 12.27
CA LEU A 285 11.56 4.08 12.51
C LEU A 285 10.71 2.83 12.63
N TYR A 286 10.98 1.85 11.79
CA TYR A 286 10.39 0.52 11.87
C TYR A 286 11.48 -0.47 12.27
N LEU A 287 11.17 -1.34 13.22
CA LEU A 287 12.05 -2.37 13.75
C LEU A 287 11.37 -3.71 13.60
N MET A 288 12.15 -4.73 13.27
CA MET A 288 11.64 -6.08 13.15
C MET A 288 12.68 -7.08 13.66
N ASP A 289 12.19 -8.09 14.36
CA ASP A 289 12.97 -9.15 14.94
C ASP A 289 12.29 -10.49 14.62
N ASP A 290 13.06 -11.48 14.22
CA ASP A 290 12.59 -12.85 14.09
C ASP A 290 13.27 -13.77 15.10
N GLY A 291 12.81 -14.99 15.21
CA GLY A 291 13.37 -15.95 16.16
C GLY A 291 14.32 -16.95 15.50
N ASP A 292 14.64 -16.77 14.22
CA ASP A 292 15.48 -17.69 13.46
C ASP A 292 16.58 -16.94 12.71
N ASP A 293 17.76 -16.91 13.29
CA ASP A 293 18.96 -16.26 12.72
C ASP A 293 19.91 -17.29 12.07
N SER A 294 19.43 -18.50 11.75
CA SER A 294 20.28 -19.60 11.30
C SER A 294 20.85 -19.42 9.88
N GLY A 295 20.19 -18.64 9.05
CA GLY A 295 20.51 -18.50 7.62
C GLY A 295 20.28 -19.75 6.79
N THR A 296 19.75 -20.82 7.40
CA THR A 296 19.53 -22.13 6.77
C THR A 296 18.07 -22.55 6.78
N SER A 297 17.23 -21.92 7.56
CA SER A 297 15.78 -22.13 7.64
C SER A 297 15.05 -21.24 6.64
N GLU A 298 13.95 -21.75 6.06
CA GLU A 298 13.05 -20.96 5.23
C GLU A 298 12.36 -19.83 6.01
N ASN A 299 12.35 -19.92 7.35
CA ASN A 299 11.77 -18.91 8.23
C ASN A 299 12.72 -17.75 8.55
N ASP A 300 14.00 -17.88 8.23
CA ASP A 300 14.99 -16.83 8.41
C ASP A 300 14.71 -15.65 7.46
N ASN A 301 14.36 -14.50 8.00
CA ASN A 301 14.15 -13.29 7.24
C ASN A 301 15.41 -12.42 7.19
N PHE A 302 16.10 -12.32 8.32
CA PHE A 302 17.33 -11.54 8.49
C PHE A 302 18.06 -11.95 9.76
N ASP A 303 19.33 -11.61 9.86
CA ASP A 303 20.18 -11.88 11.01
C ASP A 303 20.01 -10.77 12.06
N GLY A 304 19.48 -11.12 13.23
CA GLY A 304 19.24 -10.21 14.34
C GLY A 304 18.13 -9.19 14.11
N LEU A 305 18.38 -7.94 14.46
CA LEU A 305 17.39 -6.86 14.35
C LEU A 305 17.47 -6.16 13.00
N ALA A 306 16.37 -6.23 12.25
CA ALA A 306 16.19 -5.41 11.05
C ALA A 306 15.60 -4.03 11.40
N SER A 307 15.97 -3.02 10.63
CA SER A 307 15.44 -1.67 10.75
C SER A 307 15.20 -1.00 9.41
N LEU A 308 14.16 -0.19 9.34
CA LEU A 308 13.90 0.72 8.23
C LEU A 308 13.67 2.12 8.79
N HIS A 309 14.45 3.07 8.29
CA HIS A 309 14.36 4.49 8.58
C HIS A 309 13.67 5.17 7.42
N PHE A 310 12.67 6.01 7.69
CA PHE A 310 11.94 6.77 6.70
C PHE A 310 11.85 8.22 7.10
N LEU A 311 12.35 9.11 6.25
CA LEU A 311 12.25 10.55 6.39
C LEU A 311 11.39 11.08 5.26
N PHE A 312 10.44 11.97 5.55
CA PHE A 312 9.57 12.53 4.53
C PHE A 312 9.27 14.01 4.76
N GLY A 313 9.03 14.70 3.65
CA GLY A 313 8.53 16.06 3.60
C GLY A 313 7.48 16.23 2.52
N ARG A 314 6.38 16.90 2.86
CA ARG A 314 5.33 17.31 1.93
C ARG A 314 5.11 18.81 2.08
N TYR A 315 5.22 19.54 0.98
CA TYR A 315 5.01 20.98 0.93
C TYR A 315 3.90 21.31 -0.07
N GLU A 316 2.89 22.05 0.40
CA GLU A 316 1.73 22.43 -0.39
C GLU A 316 1.70 23.95 -0.56
N ARG A 317 1.75 24.39 -1.82
CA ARG A 317 1.73 25.80 -2.18
C ARG A 317 0.78 26.05 -3.35
N GLY A 318 -0.33 26.71 -3.05
CA GLY A 318 -1.38 26.91 -4.05
C GLY A 318 -1.81 25.57 -4.65
N PRO A 319 -1.68 25.38 -5.98
CA PRO A 319 -2.08 24.14 -6.64
C PRO A 319 -1.05 23.01 -6.56
N TRP A 320 0.10 23.27 -6.02
CA TRP A 320 1.24 22.37 -6.05
C TRP A 320 1.39 21.60 -4.75
N THR A 321 1.62 20.33 -4.87
CA THR A 321 2.10 19.45 -3.79
C THR A 321 3.45 18.89 -4.20
N PHE A 322 4.46 19.10 -3.36
CA PHE A 322 5.79 18.55 -3.51
C PHE A 322 6.02 17.49 -2.43
N ARG A 323 6.59 16.35 -2.80
CA ARG A 323 7.01 15.29 -1.88
C ARG A 323 8.52 15.06 -2.04
N LEU A 324 9.20 14.91 -0.91
CA LEU A 324 10.59 14.48 -0.84
C LEU A 324 10.72 13.47 0.28
N GLU A 325 11.16 12.28 -0.05
CA GLU A 325 11.18 11.14 0.88
C GLU A 325 12.49 10.36 0.74
N GLY A 326 12.91 9.69 1.80
CA GLY A 326 14.09 8.86 1.78
C GLY A 326 13.99 7.71 2.76
N THR A 327 14.54 6.57 2.39
CA THR A 327 14.63 5.38 3.23
C THR A 327 16.08 4.91 3.39
N TYR A 328 16.36 4.27 4.52
CA TYR A 328 17.53 3.48 4.74
C TYR A 328 17.15 2.19 5.44
N VAL A 329 17.58 1.08 4.90
CA VAL A 329 17.26 -0.27 5.39
C VAL A 329 18.48 -0.98 5.90
N ARG A 330 18.31 -1.69 7.00
CA ARG A 330 19.25 -2.70 7.50
C ARG A 330 18.45 -3.96 7.75
N ALA A 331 18.75 -5.03 7.03
CA ALA A 331 18.17 -6.36 7.18
C ALA A 331 19.24 -7.40 6.83
N PRO A 332 20.26 -7.58 7.70
CA PRO A 332 21.44 -8.40 7.41
C PRO A 332 21.04 -9.85 7.11
N MET A 333 21.87 -10.53 6.35
CA MET A 333 21.66 -11.93 5.98
C MET A 333 22.72 -12.79 6.65
N SER A 334 22.27 -13.87 7.31
CA SER A 334 23.15 -14.89 7.91
C SER A 334 23.47 -16.03 6.94
N GLY A 335 22.67 -16.23 5.90
CA GLY A 335 22.85 -17.34 4.95
C GLY A 335 21.98 -17.25 3.70
N PRO A 336 21.99 -18.30 2.86
CA PRO A 336 21.28 -18.29 1.57
C PRO A 336 19.76 -18.28 1.67
N GLN A 337 19.22 -18.66 2.82
CA GLN A 337 17.76 -18.65 3.05
C GLN A 337 17.27 -17.32 3.63
N SER A 338 18.15 -16.53 4.25
CA SER A 338 17.78 -15.19 4.71
C SER A 338 17.26 -14.33 3.57
N GLN A 339 16.17 -13.62 3.80
CA GLN A 339 15.53 -12.82 2.75
C GLN A 339 16.30 -11.53 2.44
N GLY A 340 17.04 -10.99 3.40
CA GLY A 340 17.82 -9.77 3.22
C GLY A 340 16.96 -8.58 2.82
N GLN A 341 15.77 -8.50 3.38
CA GLN A 341 14.83 -7.40 3.15
C GLN A 341 14.04 -7.09 4.41
N PHE A 342 13.72 -5.84 4.64
CA PHE A 342 12.83 -5.45 5.72
C PHE A 342 11.40 -5.90 5.42
N ALA A 343 10.85 -6.77 6.26
CA ALA A 343 9.47 -7.20 6.17
C ALA A 343 8.61 -6.40 7.16
N TYR A 344 7.67 -5.62 6.68
CA TYR A 344 6.80 -4.77 7.50
C TYR A 344 5.51 -5.48 7.96
N ARG A 345 5.55 -6.79 8.04
CA ARG A 345 4.39 -7.65 8.38
C ARG A 345 4.79 -8.68 9.42
N LEU A 346 3.82 -9.20 10.16
CA LEU A 346 4.04 -10.19 11.22
C LEU A 346 3.92 -11.65 10.73
N THR A 347 3.60 -11.85 9.46
CA THR A 347 3.53 -13.17 8.81
C THR A 347 3.95 -13.04 7.35
N ASN A 348 4.54 -14.06 6.76
CA ASN A 348 5.33 -13.90 5.55
C ASN A 348 4.67 -14.37 4.26
N LEU A 349 3.72 -15.27 4.31
CA LEU A 349 3.16 -15.87 3.12
C LEU A 349 1.77 -15.33 2.79
N ASN A 350 1.27 -15.74 1.62
CA ASN A 350 -0.03 -15.35 1.07
C ASN A 350 -1.13 -15.39 2.13
N GLY A 351 -1.93 -14.35 2.25
CA GLY A 351 -2.75 -14.13 3.43
C GLY A 351 -1.93 -13.55 4.58
N SER A 352 -0.66 -13.18 4.30
CA SER A 352 0.17 -12.49 5.27
C SER A 352 -0.50 -11.21 5.73
N SER A 353 -0.43 -10.97 7.03
CA SER A 353 -0.81 -9.68 7.61
C SER A 353 -0.06 -8.55 6.93
N ALA A 354 -0.66 -7.40 6.79
CA ALA A 354 0.06 -6.18 6.43
C ALA A 354 0.45 -5.42 7.69
N GLY A 355 1.53 -4.67 7.62
CA GLY A 355 1.97 -3.75 8.66
C GLY A 355 1.44 -2.33 8.43
N ALA A 356 1.39 -1.54 9.49
CA ALA A 356 1.11 -0.12 9.45
C ALA A 356 2.33 0.66 8.90
N TYR A 357 2.59 0.51 7.61
CA TYR A 357 3.77 0.97 6.90
C TYR A 357 3.40 2.11 5.95
N ASP A 358 4.07 3.25 6.07
CA ASP A 358 3.67 4.48 5.38
C ASP A 358 4.54 4.79 4.14
N VAL A 359 5.54 3.97 3.82
CA VAL A 359 6.34 4.15 2.61
C VAL A 359 5.61 3.58 1.40
N TRP A 360 5.13 4.44 0.54
CA TRP A 360 4.46 4.03 -0.69
C TRP A 360 4.69 5.02 -1.82
N TRP A 361 5.37 4.57 -2.86
CA TRP A 361 5.72 5.41 -4.02
C TRP A 361 5.03 5.00 -5.32
N ASP A 362 4.30 3.89 -5.30
CA ASP A 362 3.72 3.22 -6.49
C ASP A 362 4.72 3.06 -7.65
N ALA A 363 5.97 2.77 -7.31
CA ALA A 363 7.13 2.79 -8.19
C ALA A 363 7.73 1.39 -8.43
N ARG A 364 6.93 0.35 -8.31
CA ARG A 364 7.21 -1.07 -8.54
C ARG A 364 8.06 -1.78 -7.50
N SER A 365 9.19 -1.29 -7.07
CA SER A 365 9.99 -1.91 -6.02
C SER A 365 9.45 -1.57 -4.63
N ASP A 366 9.79 -2.37 -3.63
CA ASP A 366 9.49 -2.09 -2.23
C ASP A 366 10.58 -1.27 -1.54
N TRP A 367 11.73 -1.06 -2.21
CA TRP A 367 12.85 -0.23 -1.75
C TRP A 367 13.33 -0.59 -0.33
N ASN A 368 13.40 -1.89 -0.03
CA ASN A 368 13.60 -2.42 1.32
C ASN A 368 14.67 -3.53 1.42
N ALA A 369 15.57 -3.65 0.43
CA ALA A 369 16.70 -4.60 0.49
C ALA A 369 17.71 -4.22 1.59
N ASP A 370 18.45 -5.20 2.11
CA ASP A 370 19.51 -4.93 3.10
C ASP A 370 20.47 -3.86 2.60
N ASN A 371 20.81 -2.91 3.47
CA ASN A 371 21.70 -1.76 3.24
C ASN A 371 21.23 -0.81 2.12
N GLU A 372 20.05 -0.99 1.57
CA GLU A 372 19.51 -0.09 0.53
C GLU A 372 19.23 1.29 1.09
N LYS A 373 19.61 2.28 0.30
CA LYS A 373 19.28 3.68 0.49
C LYS A 373 18.45 4.09 -0.70
N ALA A 374 17.26 4.58 -0.45
CA ALA A 374 16.39 5.02 -1.52
C ALA A 374 15.85 6.42 -1.27
N ALA A 375 15.56 7.13 -2.34
CA ALA A 375 14.98 8.47 -2.31
C ALA A 375 13.88 8.59 -3.35
N PHE A 376 12.83 9.33 -3.00
CA PHE A 376 11.72 9.68 -3.88
C PHE A 376 11.53 11.19 -3.89
N ALA A 377 11.32 11.75 -5.09
CA ALA A 377 10.86 13.11 -5.28
C ALA A 377 9.63 13.10 -6.20
N GLY A 378 8.57 13.76 -5.79
CA GLY A 378 7.32 13.84 -6.52
C GLY A 378 6.72 15.24 -6.53
N VAL A 379 5.99 15.54 -7.58
CA VAL A 379 5.21 16.76 -7.72
C VAL A 379 3.83 16.40 -8.26
N MET A 380 2.80 16.94 -7.64
CA MET A 380 1.42 16.88 -8.12
C MET A 380 0.92 18.31 -8.29
N ARG A 381 0.13 18.53 -9.32
CA ARG A 381 -0.56 19.78 -9.53
C ARG A 381 -1.99 19.54 -9.95
N THR A 382 -2.91 20.28 -9.39
CA THR A 382 -4.26 20.32 -9.93
C THR A 382 -4.40 21.42 -10.96
N LEU A 383 -5.36 21.29 -11.86
CA LEU A 383 -5.42 22.03 -13.11
C LEU A 383 -6.71 22.87 -13.24
N ASP A 384 -7.38 23.18 -12.13
CA ASP A 384 -8.69 23.84 -12.10
C ASP A 384 -8.68 25.28 -12.63
N ASP A 385 -7.54 25.92 -12.70
CA ASP A 385 -7.37 27.28 -13.22
C ASP A 385 -6.73 27.33 -14.61
N VAL A 386 -6.35 26.20 -15.18
CA VAL A 386 -5.93 26.13 -16.60
C VAL A 386 -6.97 25.51 -17.49
N LEU A 387 -7.71 24.52 -16.96
CA LEU A 387 -8.69 23.83 -17.73
C LEU A 387 -10.08 24.42 -17.45
N PRO A 388 -10.93 24.57 -18.47
CA PRO A 388 -12.28 25.09 -18.27
C PRO A 388 -13.17 24.17 -17.44
N ALA A 389 -12.72 22.94 -17.18
CA ALA A 389 -13.39 21.96 -16.34
C ALA A 389 -12.54 21.69 -15.09
N ALA A 390 -13.12 21.90 -13.90
CA ALA A 390 -12.49 21.62 -12.62
C ALA A 390 -12.37 20.10 -12.35
N GLY A 391 -11.44 19.73 -11.47
CA GLY A 391 -11.27 18.37 -10.98
C GLY A 391 -10.12 17.58 -11.61
N PHE A 392 -9.32 18.19 -12.46
CA PHE A 392 -8.12 17.55 -13.01
C PHE A 392 -6.88 17.79 -12.15
N ALA A 393 -6.03 16.77 -12.05
CA ALA A 393 -4.69 16.87 -11.47
C ALA A 393 -3.70 16.07 -12.32
N ALA A 394 -2.45 16.53 -12.39
CA ALA A 394 -1.37 15.82 -13.05
C ALA A 394 -0.11 15.83 -12.16
N GLY A 395 0.65 14.74 -12.21
CA GLY A 395 1.83 14.59 -11.40
C GLY A 395 2.93 13.77 -12.05
N ALA A 396 4.11 13.86 -11.47
CA ALA A 396 5.25 13.02 -11.81
C ALA A 396 6.10 12.77 -10.56
N GLY A 397 6.78 11.63 -10.55
CA GLY A 397 7.69 11.26 -9.49
C GLY A 397 8.88 10.49 -10.01
N ALA A 398 9.95 10.47 -9.23
CA ALA A 398 11.12 9.67 -9.50
C ALA A 398 11.63 9.06 -8.19
N ALA A 399 11.97 7.78 -8.24
CA ALA A 399 12.58 7.04 -7.14
C ALA A 399 13.93 6.48 -7.57
N PHE A 400 14.88 6.44 -6.64
CA PHE A 400 16.22 5.89 -6.82
C PHE A 400 16.60 5.08 -5.60
N GLY A 401 17.02 3.81 -5.80
CA GLY A 401 17.58 2.94 -4.79
C GLY A 401 19.01 2.52 -5.17
N PHE A 402 19.87 2.44 -4.19
CA PHE A 402 21.26 2.04 -4.40
C PHE A 402 21.84 1.37 -3.15
N ASP A 403 22.93 0.67 -3.35
CA ASP A 403 23.75 0.08 -2.29
C ASP A 403 23.15 -1.16 -1.60
N GLY A 404 22.00 -1.66 -2.09
CA GLY A 404 21.36 -2.86 -1.57
C GLY A 404 22.28 -4.07 -1.70
N ARG A 405 22.30 -4.94 -0.66
CA ARG A 405 23.13 -6.14 -0.57
C ARG A 405 22.30 -7.37 -0.89
N GLY A 406 22.88 -8.29 -1.64
CA GLY A 406 22.36 -9.62 -1.88
C GLY A 406 23.29 -10.69 -1.34
N TYR A 407 22.76 -11.87 -0.99
CA TYR A 407 23.57 -12.99 -0.55
C TYR A 407 24.39 -13.56 -1.72
N GLY A 408 25.67 -13.87 -1.46
CA GLY A 408 26.55 -14.53 -2.43
C GLY A 408 26.97 -13.67 -3.64
N THR A 409 26.70 -12.37 -3.63
CA THR A 409 27.14 -11.44 -4.68
C THR A 409 27.85 -10.22 -4.11
N ALA A 410 28.91 -9.78 -4.79
CA ALA A 410 29.58 -8.52 -4.50
C ALA A 410 28.91 -7.31 -5.19
N GLU A 411 28.06 -7.56 -6.18
CA GLU A 411 27.33 -6.51 -6.86
C GLU A 411 26.29 -5.89 -5.92
N ARG A 412 26.04 -4.59 -6.07
CA ARG A 412 25.07 -3.86 -5.28
C ARG A 412 23.82 -3.61 -6.11
N LEU A 413 22.64 -3.75 -5.48
CA LEU A 413 21.37 -3.37 -6.08
C LEU A 413 21.40 -1.89 -6.45
N LYS A 414 20.97 -1.61 -7.67
CA LYS A 414 20.74 -0.28 -8.20
C LYS A 414 19.43 -0.31 -8.96
N GLU A 415 18.52 0.52 -8.54
CA GLU A 415 17.21 0.58 -9.19
C GLU A 415 16.70 2.02 -9.25
N TRP A 416 15.83 2.29 -10.21
CA TRP A 416 15.15 3.56 -10.32
C TRP A 416 13.79 3.41 -10.96
N ALA A 417 12.91 4.32 -10.67
CA ALA A 417 11.61 4.41 -11.31
C ALA A 417 11.27 5.86 -11.63
N PHE A 418 10.46 6.01 -12.65
CA PHE A 418 9.80 7.26 -12.99
C PHE A 418 8.29 6.99 -13.06
N THR A 419 7.49 7.87 -12.47
CA THR A 419 6.03 7.76 -12.44
C THR A 419 5.38 8.99 -13.04
N CYS A 420 4.22 8.81 -13.67
CA CYS A 420 3.35 9.89 -14.14
C CYS A 420 1.91 9.58 -13.76
N ASP A 421 1.19 10.60 -13.31
CA ASP A 421 -0.19 10.53 -12.89
C ASP A 421 -1.04 11.54 -13.66
N LEU A 422 -2.24 11.11 -14.06
CA LEU A 422 -3.30 11.98 -14.54
C LEU A 422 -4.60 11.57 -13.87
N ASN A 423 -5.14 12.46 -13.06
CA ASN A 423 -6.33 12.23 -12.28
C ASN A 423 -7.44 13.19 -12.68
N TYR A 424 -8.66 12.70 -12.64
CA TYR A 424 -9.86 13.51 -12.74
C TYR A 424 -10.83 13.08 -11.66
N THR A 425 -11.39 14.02 -10.91
CA THR A 425 -12.49 13.77 -9.98
C THR A 425 -13.59 14.77 -10.26
N ARG A 426 -14.79 14.29 -10.49
CA ARG A 426 -15.96 15.14 -10.77
C ARG A 426 -16.33 15.95 -9.52
N PRO A 427 -16.27 17.29 -9.56
CA PRO A 427 -16.40 18.11 -8.35
C PRO A 427 -17.84 18.34 -7.91
N SER A 428 -18.84 18.10 -8.76
CA SER A 428 -20.26 18.38 -8.44
C SER A 428 -21.24 17.77 -9.44
N GLY A 429 -22.52 17.75 -9.08
CA GLY A 429 -23.65 17.33 -9.93
C GLY A 429 -23.88 15.83 -9.94
N PRO A 430 -24.68 15.31 -10.88
CA PRO A 430 -24.86 13.87 -11.02
C PRO A 430 -23.49 13.19 -11.20
N LEU A 431 -23.22 12.15 -10.44
CA LEU A 431 -21.93 11.47 -10.36
C LEU A 431 -20.81 12.31 -9.70
N GLU A 432 -21.14 13.21 -8.77
CA GLU A 432 -20.14 13.87 -7.93
C GLU A 432 -19.26 12.81 -7.24
N GLY A 433 -17.93 13.05 -7.22
CA GLY A 433 -16.97 12.09 -6.72
C GLY A 433 -16.56 10.98 -7.70
N ALA A 434 -17.24 10.85 -8.87
CA ALA A 434 -16.76 9.93 -9.90
C ALA A 434 -15.35 10.34 -10.38
N PHE A 435 -14.49 9.36 -10.58
CA PHE A 435 -13.09 9.64 -10.88
C PHE A 435 -12.50 8.77 -11.99
N VAL A 436 -11.47 9.29 -12.61
CA VAL A 436 -10.56 8.56 -13.52
C VAL A 436 -9.14 8.78 -13.02
N ARG A 437 -8.39 7.71 -12.82
CA ARG A 437 -6.98 7.74 -12.44
C ARG A 437 -6.17 6.96 -13.47
N LEU A 438 -5.17 7.61 -14.02
CA LEU A 438 -4.20 7.01 -14.93
C LEU A 438 -2.82 7.13 -14.28
N HIS A 439 -2.17 6.01 -14.03
CA HIS A 439 -0.83 5.94 -13.47
C HIS A 439 0.07 5.15 -14.41
N TYR A 440 1.25 5.69 -14.68
CA TYR A 440 2.29 5.02 -15.45
C TYR A 440 3.58 4.97 -14.65
N THR A 441 4.21 3.78 -14.65
CA THR A 441 5.54 3.58 -14.06
C THR A 441 6.49 3.01 -15.09
N GLU A 442 7.66 3.62 -15.23
CA GLU A 442 8.84 3.02 -15.84
C GLU A 442 9.83 2.65 -14.73
N TYR A 443 9.96 1.36 -14.43
CA TYR A 443 10.91 0.84 -13.47
C TYR A 443 12.09 0.19 -14.16
N ARG A 444 13.29 0.42 -13.67
CA ARG A 444 14.55 -0.14 -14.15
C ARG A 444 15.37 -0.73 -13.00
N ASN A 445 15.70 -2.00 -13.14
CA ASN A 445 16.75 -2.62 -12.37
C ASN A 445 18.07 -2.41 -13.13
N GLY A 446 18.99 -1.67 -12.54
CA GLY A 446 20.31 -1.37 -13.09
C GLY A 446 21.40 -2.35 -12.66
N THR A 447 21.04 -3.37 -11.85
CA THR A 447 21.94 -4.43 -11.40
C THR A 447 22.20 -5.41 -12.56
N GLY A 448 23.43 -5.89 -12.71
CA GLY A 448 23.81 -6.84 -13.76
C GLY A 448 23.12 -8.19 -13.61
N GLN A 449 22.76 -8.79 -14.73
CA GLN A 449 22.14 -10.10 -14.75
C GLN A 449 23.22 -11.21 -14.71
N PRO A 450 22.98 -12.31 -14.00
CA PRO A 450 21.79 -12.67 -13.24
C PRO A 450 21.76 -12.16 -11.79
N SER A 451 22.63 -11.25 -11.40
CA SER A 451 22.84 -10.81 -10.00
C SER A 451 21.57 -10.23 -9.35
N TRP A 452 20.65 -9.66 -10.15
CA TRP A 452 19.38 -9.16 -9.61
C TRP A 452 18.56 -10.23 -8.89
N THR A 453 18.72 -11.50 -9.21
CA THR A 453 18.04 -12.63 -8.56
C THR A 453 18.49 -12.86 -7.11
N ALA A 454 19.60 -12.25 -6.70
CA ALA A 454 20.05 -12.27 -5.32
C ALA A 454 19.26 -11.34 -4.38
N TYR A 455 18.35 -10.52 -4.93
CA TYR A 455 17.54 -9.56 -4.18
C TYR A 455 16.06 -9.96 -4.30
N ARG A 456 15.46 -10.36 -3.20
CA ARG A 456 14.11 -10.94 -3.21
C ARG A 456 13.00 -9.94 -3.53
N ASN A 457 13.20 -8.68 -3.19
CA ASN A 457 12.27 -7.59 -3.46
C ASN A 457 12.56 -6.86 -4.79
N ALA A 458 13.65 -7.15 -5.46
CA ALA A 458 13.97 -6.53 -6.73
C ALA A 458 13.25 -7.24 -7.89
N PHE A 459 12.82 -6.46 -8.84
CA PHE A 459 12.10 -6.93 -10.01
C PHE A 459 12.96 -6.75 -11.27
N GLN A 460 12.61 -7.45 -12.34
CA GLN A 460 13.09 -7.12 -13.68
C GLN A 460 12.55 -5.74 -14.06
N SER A 461 13.28 -5.07 -14.98
CA SER A 461 12.79 -3.79 -15.52
C SER A 461 11.39 -3.93 -16.08
N GLU A 462 10.49 -3.02 -15.71
CA GLU A 462 9.06 -3.08 -16.04
C GLU A 462 8.53 -1.74 -16.53
N ARG A 463 7.47 -1.80 -17.31
CA ARG A 463 6.58 -0.70 -17.66
C ARG A 463 5.18 -1.08 -17.24
N ASP A 464 4.54 -0.26 -16.46
CA ASP A 464 3.23 -0.56 -15.88
C ASP A 464 2.29 0.62 -16.09
N LEU A 465 1.15 0.37 -16.71
CA LEU A 465 0.10 1.34 -16.94
C LEU A 465 -1.15 0.87 -16.22
N LYS A 466 -1.66 1.66 -15.30
CA LYS A 466 -2.89 1.43 -14.55
C LYS A 466 -3.93 2.48 -14.94
N LEU A 467 -5.15 2.05 -15.21
CA LEU A 467 -6.32 2.91 -15.37
C LEU A 467 -7.40 2.44 -14.41
N LEU A 468 -7.82 3.32 -13.53
CA LEU A 468 -8.92 3.10 -12.61
C LEU A 468 -10.01 4.14 -12.85
N ILE A 469 -11.24 3.69 -13.08
CA ILE A 469 -12.43 4.53 -13.18
C ILE A 469 -13.36 4.11 -12.06
N GLY A 470 -13.87 5.04 -11.27
CA GLY A 470 -14.76 4.76 -10.15
C GLY A 470 -15.96 5.69 -10.12
N ILE A 471 -17.09 5.15 -9.74
CA ILE A 471 -18.36 5.88 -9.52
C ILE A 471 -18.82 5.51 -8.11
N PRO A 472 -18.48 6.31 -7.08
CA PRO A 472 -18.98 6.12 -5.73
C PRO A 472 -20.45 6.55 -5.61
N PHE A 473 -21.14 5.98 -4.64
CA PHE A 473 -22.52 6.36 -4.28
C PHE A 473 -22.78 6.27 -2.77
#